data_70e42adc7c348e6707290a0d0ada2c8f
#
_entry.id   70e42adc7c348e6707290a0d0ada2c8f
#
_cell.length_a   1.000
_cell.length_b   1.000
_cell.length_c   1.000
_cell.angle_alpha   90.00
_cell.angle_beta   90.00
_cell.angle_gamma   90.00
#
_symmetry.space_group_name_H-M   'P 1'
#
loop_
_entity.id
_entity.type
_entity.pdbx_description
1 polymer ?
#
loop_
_entity_poly.entity_id
_entity_poly.type
_entity_poly.pdbx_seq_one_letter_code
_entity_poly.pdbx_strand_id
1 'polypeptide(L)'
;MRLARIRYDREMCYYHLMNRVAGEPGYYPFGDVEKEKLFGLAVGLARFYALDLLSVVVMGNHYHIVCAAPAELPSRDEVVANWRAVHGEGQFEPDWNNPEVVGKLAARMRDISCFSKDLQQRFTCWFNRTRLKGRRGVLWADRFRSVILEQGNALWDCLTYVEMNPVRAGLVESPEDYRFSTWGRMAGSGTHPFATHLVRHLRRHLGEQGEAWSDRRVVAELAANLARIAAGERGEDSEAIFTAEEAVRQGSRDRFAVTVRRRVRYWTAGVVIGSETFVREVAATLFGGARAGNKRLAKGESPGGLPVFAYRRLDPGLR
;
A
#
# COMPACT_ATOMS: atom_id res chain seq x y z
N MET A 1 -17.54 -8.93 -17.05
CA MET A 1 -18.28 -8.02 -16.15
C MET A 1 -17.25 -7.30 -15.24
N ARG A 2 -17.20 -5.96 -15.27
CA ARG A 2 -16.27 -5.22 -14.40
C ARG A 2 -16.79 -5.25 -12.97
N LEU A 3 -16.08 -5.90 -12.06
CA LEU A 3 -16.43 -5.88 -10.64
C LEU A 3 -16.32 -4.45 -10.09
N ALA A 4 -17.34 -4.04 -9.30
CA ALA A 4 -17.29 -2.80 -8.58
C ALA A 4 -16.08 -2.76 -7.64
N ARG A 5 -15.54 -1.57 -7.40
CA ARG A 5 -14.45 -1.39 -6.44
C ARG A 5 -14.97 -1.67 -5.04
N ILE A 6 -14.16 -2.36 -4.28
CA ILE A 6 -14.49 -2.72 -2.92
C ILE A 6 -14.28 -1.49 -2.06
N ARG A 7 -15.37 -0.94 -1.54
CA ARG A 7 -15.38 0.09 -0.49
C ARG A 7 -15.96 -0.54 0.75
N TYR A 8 -15.34 -0.27 1.87
CA TYR A 8 -15.85 -0.66 3.18
C TYR A 8 -16.02 0.61 3.99
N ASP A 9 -17.26 1.00 4.20
CA ASP A 9 -17.64 2.31 4.77
C ASP A 9 -17.93 2.20 6.27
N ARG A 10 -17.13 1.44 7.00
CA ARG A 10 -17.16 1.45 8.47
C ARG A 10 -15.95 2.21 8.97
N GLU A 11 -16.04 2.86 10.12
CA GLU A 11 -14.99 3.60 10.82
C GLU A 11 -13.72 3.93 9.96
N MET A 12 -12.54 3.55 10.42
CA MET A 12 -11.29 3.71 9.69
C MET A 12 -10.99 2.45 8.87
N CYS A 13 -10.79 2.61 7.56
CA CYS A 13 -10.44 1.50 6.67
C CYS A 13 -8.99 1.59 6.21
N TYR A 14 -8.25 0.51 6.35
CA TYR A 14 -6.88 0.42 5.88
C TYR A 14 -6.81 -0.31 4.55
N TYR A 15 -5.96 0.19 3.67
CA TYR A 15 -5.81 -0.34 2.33
C TYR A 15 -4.34 -0.50 1.95
N HIS A 16 -4.03 -1.61 1.31
CA HIS A 16 -2.81 -1.77 0.54
C HIS A 16 -3.14 -1.59 -0.95
N LEU A 17 -2.63 -0.53 -1.54
CA LEU A 17 -2.83 -0.17 -2.95
C LEU A 17 -1.58 -0.54 -3.74
N MET A 18 -1.76 -1.10 -4.93
CA MET A 18 -0.65 -1.49 -5.78
C MET A 18 -1.02 -1.48 -7.27
N ASN A 19 -0.03 -1.22 -8.10
CA ASN A 19 -0.15 -1.46 -9.55
C ASN A 19 1.22 -1.75 -10.17
N ARG A 20 1.20 -2.41 -11.33
CA ARG A 20 2.37 -2.80 -12.09
C ARG A 20 2.29 -2.28 -13.52
N VAL A 21 3.44 -1.98 -14.10
CA VAL A 21 3.57 -1.60 -15.51
C VAL A 21 3.26 -2.80 -16.42
N ALA A 22 2.62 -2.50 -17.55
CA ALA A 22 2.42 -3.48 -18.61
C ALA A 22 3.75 -3.79 -19.29
N GLY A 23 4.04 -5.06 -19.50
CA GLY A 23 5.26 -5.53 -20.16
C GLY A 23 5.56 -6.97 -19.85
N GLU A 24 6.56 -7.52 -20.53
CA GLU A 24 7.05 -8.86 -20.34
C GLU A 24 7.75 -9.02 -18.97
N PRO A 25 7.88 -10.25 -18.44
CA PRO A 25 8.71 -10.53 -17.29
C PRO A 25 10.12 -9.97 -17.48
N GLY A 26 10.65 -9.28 -16.45
CA GLY A 26 11.96 -8.62 -16.55
C GLY A 26 11.95 -7.20 -17.09
N TYR A 27 10.80 -6.65 -17.48
CA TYR A 27 10.67 -5.24 -17.87
C TYR A 27 10.57 -4.33 -16.65
N TYR A 28 11.61 -3.52 -16.41
CA TYR A 28 11.76 -2.59 -15.28
C TYR A 28 12.00 -1.16 -15.77
N PRO A 29 10.97 -0.46 -16.28
CA PRO A 29 11.15 0.85 -16.92
C PRO A 29 11.40 2.00 -15.94
N PHE A 30 11.31 1.77 -14.64
CA PHE A 30 11.50 2.82 -13.62
C PHE A 30 12.94 2.80 -13.12
N GLY A 31 13.74 3.72 -13.67
CA GLY A 31 15.00 4.13 -13.08
C GLY A 31 14.79 5.10 -11.90
N ASP A 32 15.85 5.70 -11.42
CA ASP A 32 15.83 6.59 -10.26
C ASP A 32 14.90 7.79 -10.44
N VAL A 33 14.92 8.37 -11.64
CA VAL A 33 14.09 9.56 -11.96
C VAL A 33 12.60 9.23 -11.97
N GLU A 34 12.24 8.07 -12.51
CA GLU A 34 10.86 7.60 -12.53
C GLU A 34 10.34 7.28 -11.14
N LYS A 35 11.16 6.58 -10.35
CA LYS A 35 10.82 6.24 -8.95
C LYS A 35 10.66 7.50 -8.11
N GLU A 36 11.59 8.45 -8.23
CA GLU A 36 11.52 9.74 -7.55
C GLU A 36 10.27 10.52 -7.93
N LYS A 37 9.96 10.57 -9.22
CA LYS A 37 8.77 11.26 -9.72
C LYS A 37 7.48 10.64 -9.20
N LEU A 38 7.37 9.30 -9.21
CA LEU A 38 6.18 8.61 -8.74
C LEU A 38 6.01 8.78 -7.22
N PHE A 39 7.10 8.66 -6.46
CA PHE A 39 7.10 8.92 -5.02
C PHE A 39 6.67 10.36 -4.71
N GLY A 40 7.27 11.34 -5.35
CA GLY A 40 6.93 12.76 -5.18
C GLY A 40 5.48 13.09 -5.56
N LEU A 41 4.94 12.44 -6.59
CA LEU A 41 3.51 12.56 -6.94
C LEU A 41 2.61 11.99 -5.85
N ALA A 42 2.94 10.84 -5.26
CA ALA A 42 2.16 10.26 -4.17
C ALA A 42 2.14 11.19 -2.94
N VAL A 43 3.30 11.71 -2.53
CA VAL A 43 3.42 12.69 -1.43
C VAL A 43 2.67 13.99 -1.74
N GLY A 44 2.80 14.50 -2.95
CA GLY A 44 2.11 15.74 -3.37
C GLY A 44 0.59 15.59 -3.38
N LEU A 45 0.08 14.46 -3.87
CA LEU A 45 -1.34 14.17 -3.88
C LEU A 45 -1.90 13.94 -2.47
N ALA A 46 -1.11 13.42 -1.54
CA ALA A 46 -1.55 13.24 -0.15
C ALA A 46 -2.02 14.55 0.50
N ARG A 47 -1.54 15.71 0.04
CA ARG A 47 -2.00 17.02 0.52
C ARG A 47 -3.42 17.37 0.10
N PHE A 48 -3.89 16.79 -1.01
CA PHE A 48 -5.25 17.00 -1.50
C PHE A 48 -6.24 15.98 -0.92
N TYR A 49 -5.79 14.73 -0.82
CA TYR A 49 -6.66 13.64 -0.39
C TYR A 49 -6.72 13.54 1.15
N ALA A 50 -7.92 13.38 1.68
CA ALA A 50 -8.14 13.09 3.09
C ALA A 50 -7.87 11.60 3.40
N LEU A 51 -6.70 11.14 2.99
CA LEU A 51 -6.18 9.80 3.20
C LEU A 51 -4.89 9.89 4.00
N ASP A 52 -4.80 9.11 5.06
CA ASP A 52 -3.55 9.00 5.81
C ASP A 52 -2.63 8.03 5.09
N LEU A 53 -1.66 8.53 4.34
CA LEU A 53 -0.60 7.69 3.81
C LEU A 53 0.31 7.22 4.96
N LEU A 54 0.62 5.93 4.97
CA LEU A 54 1.45 5.29 6.00
C LEU A 54 2.77 4.79 5.45
N SER A 55 2.76 4.25 4.24
CA SER A 55 3.95 3.78 3.52
C SER A 55 3.80 3.93 2.03
N VAL A 56 4.88 4.26 1.35
CA VAL A 56 5.01 4.28 -0.11
C VAL A 56 6.34 3.64 -0.49
N VAL A 57 6.30 2.62 -1.34
CA VAL A 57 7.49 1.97 -1.91
C VAL A 57 7.34 1.90 -3.42
N VAL A 58 8.31 2.44 -4.15
CA VAL A 58 8.32 2.44 -5.61
C VAL A 58 9.44 1.53 -6.12
N MET A 59 9.06 0.45 -6.77
CA MET A 59 9.96 -0.55 -7.34
C MET A 59 10.25 -0.27 -8.83
N GLY A 60 11.07 -1.07 -9.46
CA GLY A 60 11.47 -0.89 -10.87
C GLY A 60 10.33 -0.96 -11.90
N ASN A 61 9.19 -1.56 -11.56
CA ASN A 61 8.04 -1.69 -12.46
C ASN A 61 6.68 -1.71 -11.75
N HIS A 62 6.65 -1.44 -10.46
CA HIS A 62 5.42 -1.41 -9.67
C HIS A 62 5.58 -0.53 -8.43
N TYR A 63 4.49 -0.26 -7.76
CA TYR A 63 4.49 0.45 -6.49
C TYR A 63 3.55 -0.20 -5.48
N HIS A 64 3.82 0.06 -4.23
CA HIS A 64 2.99 -0.28 -3.08
C HIS A 64 2.71 1.00 -2.27
N ILE A 65 1.47 1.16 -1.82
CA ILE A 65 1.05 2.23 -0.92
C ILE A 65 0.17 1.63 0.16
N VAL A 66 0.49 1.88 1.41
CA VAL A 66 -0.40 1.59 2.55
C VAL A 66 -1.01 2.89 3.02
N CYS A 67 -2.33 2.92 3.14
CA CYS A 67 -3.05 4.11 3.59
C CYS A 67 -4.27 3.75 4.43
N ALA A 68 -4.72 4.72 5.22
CA ALA A 68 -5.99 4.67 5.92
C ALA A 68 -6.96 5.70 5.33
N ALA A 69 -8.24 5.32 5.22
CA ALA A 69 -9.32 6.19 4.80
C ALA A 69 -10.34 6.28 5.94
N PRO A 70 -10.65 7.47 6.46
CA PRO A 70 -11.67 7.64 7.49
C PRO A 70 -13.06 7.34 6.92
N ALA A 71 -14.00 6.90 7.78
CA ALA A 71 -15.38 6.68 7.39
C ALA A 71 -16.08 8.03 7.11
N GLU A 72 -15.76 9.04 7.88
CA GLU A 72 -16.33 10.37 7.76
C GLU A 72 -15.73 11.13 6.57
N LEU A 73 -16.56 11.95 5.96
CA LEU A 73 -16.10 12.88 4.95
C LEU A 73 -15.36 14.04 5.61
N PRO A 74 -14.33 14.61 4.96
CA PRO A 74 -13.70 15.82 5.46
C PRO A 74 -14.72 16.96 5.56
N SER A 75 -14.60 17.75 6.61
CA SER A 75 -15.39 18.96 6.83
C SER A 75 -15.16 19.98 5.71
N ARG A 76 -16.05 20.97 5.61
CA ARG A 76 -15.90 22.06 4.64
C ARG A 76 -14.53 22.74 4.76
N ASP A 77 -14.08 23.01 5.96
CA ASP A 77 -12.82 23.73 6.19
C ASP A 77 -11.61 22.88 5.79
N GLU A 78 -11.65 21.57 6.05
CA GLU A 78 -10.63 20.62 5.57
C GLU A 78 -10.63 20.51 4.04
N VAL A 79 -11.80 20.50 3.40
CA VAL A 79 -11.91 20.50 1.92
C VAL A 79 -11.25 21.74 1.34
N VAL A 80 -11.54 22.93 1.90
CA VAL A 80 -10.93 24.20 1.47
C VAL A 80 -9.42 24.17 1.68
N ALA A 81 -8.96 23.78 2.87
CA ALA A 81 -7.54 23.70 3.20
C ALA A 81 -6.77 22.75 2.28
N ASN A 82 -7.30 21.54 2.07
CA ASN A 82 -6.69 20.55 1.19
C ASN A 82 -6.68 20.99 -0.29
N TRP A 83 -7.73 21.65 -0.74
CA TRP A 83 -7.77 22.23 -2.06
C TRP A 83 -6.67 23.28 -2.24
N ARG A 84 -6.59 24.26 -1.34
CA ARG A 84 -5.62 25.36 -1.38
C ARG A 84 -4.18 24.87 -1.25
N ALA A 85 -3.95 23.83 -0.46
CA ALA A 85 -2.63 23.22 -0.31
C ALA A 85 -2.01 22.73 -1.63
N VAL A 86 -2.85 22.42 -2.64
CA VAL A 86 -2.42 21.89 -3.94
C VAL A 86 -2.57 22.87 -5.09
N HIS A 87 -3.63 23.70 -5.06
CA HIS A 87 -3.95 24.60 -6.16
C HIS A 87 -3.56 26.05 -5.85
N GLY A 88 -3.31 26.37 -4.58
CA GLY A 88 -3.15 27.74 -4.11
C GLY A 88 -4.47 28.48 -3.96
N GLU A 89 -4.41 29.69 -3.43
CA GLU A 89 -5.54 30.62 -3.42
C GLU A 89 -5.59 31.38 -4.74
N GLY A 90 -6.77 31.56 -5.31
CA GLY A 90 -6.89 32.29 -6.56
C GLY A 90 -8.28 32.30 -7.19
N GLN A 91 -8.36 32.92 -8.36
CA GLN A 91 -9.62 33.20 -9.07
C GLN A 91 -10.36 31.95 -9.62
N PHE A 92 -9.77 30.77 -9.54
CA PHE A 92 -10.39 29.50 -9.97
C PHE A 92 -10.80 28.61 -8.81
N GLU A 93 -11.01 29.19 -7.62
CA GLU A 93 -11.53 28.44 -6.49
C GLU A 93 -12.96 27.94 -6.75
N PRO A 94 -13.30 26.74 -6.28
CA PRO A 94 -14.68 26.28 -6.25
C PRO A 94 -15.58 27.24 -5.47
N ASP A 95 -16.87 27.20 -5.76
CA ASP A 95 -17.85 27.90 -4.93
C ASP A 95 -18.01 27.21 -3.59
N TRP A 96 -17.29 27.69 -2.60
CA TRP A 96 -17.30 27.15 -1.24
C TRP A 96 -18.62 27.34 -0.50
N ASN A 97 -19.52 28.20 -0.98
CA ASN A 97 -20.84 28.39 -0.40
C ASN A 97 -21.88 27.40 -0.95
N ASN A 98 -21.52 26.69 -2.01
CA ASN A 98 -22.35 25.63 -2.58
C ASN A 98 -22.07 24.27 -1.90
N PRO A 99 -23.01 23.76 -1.06
CA PRO A 99 -22.81 22.51 -0.34
C PRO A 99 -22.67 21.29 -1.26
N GLU A 100 -23.25 21.33 -2.45
CA GLU A 100 -23.12 20.24 -3.42
C GLU A 100 -21.69 20.15 -3.99
N VAL A 101 -21.05 21.31 -4.26
CA VAL A 101 -19.67 21.39 -4.72
C VAL A 101 -18.72 20.87 -3.62
N VAL A 102 -18.89 21.35 -2.40
CA VAL A 102 -18.12 20.93 -1.24
C VAL A 102 -18.29 19.42 -0.99
N GLY A 103 -19.53 18.92 -1.01
CA GLY A 103 -19.82 17.49 -0.81
C GLY A 103 -19.20 16.60 -1.89
N LYS A 104 -19.20 17.00 -3.16
CA LYS A 104 -18.53 16.27 -4.24
C LYS A 104 -17.01 16.24 -4.06
N LEU A 105 -16.42 17.34 -3.63
CA LEU A 105 -14.99 17.41 -3.35
C LEU A 105 -14.61 16.56 -2.14
N ALA A 106 -15.38 16.65 -1.05
CA ALA A 106 -15.20 15.84 0.14
C ALA A 106 -15.23 14.33 -0.18
N ALA A 107 -16.25 13.90 -0.93
CA ALA A 107 -16.35 12.51 -1.38
C ALA A 107 -15.17 12.08 -2.26
N ARG A 108 -14.69 12.94 -3.16
CA ARG A 108 -13.50 12.69 -3.98
C ARG A 108 -12.24 12.59 -3.14
N MET A 109 -12.04 13.47 -2.16
CA MET A 109 -10.84 13.52 -1.31
C MET A 109 -10.68 12.25 -0.47
N ARG A 110 -11.77 11.61 -0.07
CA ARG A 110 -11.75 10.34 0.67
C ARG A 110 -11.61 9.10 -0.23
N ASP A 111 -11.77 9.24 -1.53
CA ASP A 111 -11.84 8.10 -2.45
C ASP A 111 -10.46 7.60 -2.88
N ILE A 112 -10.05 6.43 -2.36
CA ILE A 112 -8.81 5.73 -2.77
C ILE A 112 -8.75 5.47 -4.27
N SER A 113 -9.90 5.38 -4.93
CA SER A 113 -9.98 5.17 -6.38
C SER A 113 -9.66 6.43 -7.16
N CYS A 114 -10.12 7.59 -6.65
CA CYS A 114 -9.78 8.88 -7.21
C CYS A 114 -8.29 9.18 -6.99
N PHE A 115 -7.76 8.93 -5.79
CA PHE A 115 -6.34 9.05 -5.50
C PHE A 115 -5.48 8.20 -6.45
N SER A 116 -5.77 6.89 -6.54
CA SER A 116 -5.01 5.99 -7.39
C SER A 116 -5.10 6.35 -8.88
N LYS A 117 -6.29 6.78 -9.34
CA LYS A 117 -6.50 7.25 -10.71
C LYS A 117 -5.64 8.48 -11.00
N ASP A 118 -5.68 9.48 -10.13
CA ASP A 118 -4.93 10.72 -10.31
C ASP A 118 -3.43 10.47 -10.29
N LEU A 119 -2.94 9.63 -9.35
CA LEU A 119 -1.54 9.24 -9.28
C LEU A 119 -1.08 8.59 -10.59
N GLN A 120 -1.80 7.58 -11.04
CA GLN A 120 -1.46 6.83 -12.25
C GLN A 120 -1.56 7.68 -13.52
N GLN A 121 -2.58 8.51 -13.63
CA GLN A 121 -2.78 9.38 -14.78
C GLN A 121 -1.69 10.46 -14.87
N ARG A 122 -1.42 11.16 -13.77
CA ARG A 122 -0.37 12.19 -13.72
C ARG A 122 1.01 11.61 -14.03
N PHE A 123 1.32 10.43 -13.45
CA PHE A 123 2.57 9.76 -13.73
C PHE A 123 2.67 9.29 -15.19
N THR A 124 1.63 8.66 -15.73
CA THR A 124 1.60 8.21 -17.13
C THR A 124 1.78 9.36 -18.12
N CYS A 125 1.08 10.48 -17.88
CA CYS A 125 1.21 11.67 -18.71
C CYS A 125 2.64 12.23 -18.70
N TRP A 126 3.25 12.30 -17.51
CA TRP A 126 4.63 12.73 -17.38
C TRP A 126 5.60 11.74 -18.04
N PHE A 127 5.48 10.43 -17.76
CA PHE A 127 6.33 9.38 -18.30
C PHE A 127 6.30 9.34 -19.82
N ASN A 128 5.11 9.36 -20.42
CA ASN A 128 4.93 9.32 -21.86
C ASN A 128 5.50 10.58 -22.55
N ARG A 129 5.43 11.74 -21.89
CA ARG A 129 5.95 13.00 -22.43
C ARG A 129 7.45 13.10 -22.34
N THR A 130 8.06 12.66 -21.23
CA THR A 130 9.46 12.98 -20.92
C THR A 130 10.43 11.85 -21.17
N ARG A 131 9.98 10.57 -21.13
CA ARG A 131 10.90 9.44 -21.12
C ARG A 131 11.01 8.66 -22.41
N LEU A 132 9.97 8.55 -23.15
CA LEU A 132 9.95 7.80 -24.40
C LEU A 132 9.41 8.69 -25.51
N LYS A 133 10.19 9.66 -25.99
CA LYS A 133 9.93 10.58 -27.13
C LYS A 133 8.54 10.40 -27.79
N GLY A 134 7.48 10.90 -27.15
CA GLY A 134 6.11 10.80 -27.67
C GLY A 134 5.46 9.43 -27.55
N ARG A 135 5.86 8.57 -26.57
CA ARG A 135 5.16 7.32 -26.30
C ARG A 135 3.69 7.62 -26.06
N ARG A 136 2.83 6.84 -26.73
CA ARG A 136 1.39 6.88 -26.55
C ARG A 136 0.91 5.56 -25.99
N GLY A 137 -0.21 5.56 -25.25
CA GLY A 137 -0.87 4.36 -24.77
C GLY A 137 -0.72 4.11 -23.28
N VAL A 138 -1.21 2.96 -22.87
CA VAL A 138 -1.34 2.55 -21.47
C VAL A 138 0.02 2.21 -20.89
N LEU A 139 0.32 2.71 -19.71
CA LEU A 139 1.54 2.35 -18.96
C LEU A 139 1.28 1.17 -18.02
N TRP A 140 0.13 1.15 -17.38
CA TRP A 140 -0.21 0.17 -16.34
C TRP A 140 -0.87 -1.07 -16.93
N ALA A 141 -0.47 -2.24 -16.46
CA ALA A 141 -0.97 -3.53 -16.96
C ALA A 141 -2.48 -3.70 -16.75
N ASP A 142 -2.99 -3.18 -15.64
CA ASP A 142 -4.40 -3.30 -15.27
C ASP A 142 -4.80 -2.10 -14.40
N ARG A 143 -6.04 -2.09 -13.92
CA ARG A 143 -6.44 -1.18 -12.87
C ARG A 143 -5.67 -1.50 -11.60
N PHE A 144 -5.42 -0.48 -10.76
CA PHE A 144 -4.80 -0.73 -9.47
C PHE A 144 -5.57 -1.79 -8.66
N ARG A 145 -4.85 -2.54 -7.88
CA ARG A 145 -5.41 -3.48 -6.90
C ARG A 145 -5.44 -2.83 -5.53
N SER A 146 -6.47 -3.16 -4.77
CA SER A 146 -6.58 -2.76 -3.37
C SER A 146 -6.90 -3.99 -2.52
N VAL A 147 -6.26 -4.08 -1.38
CA VAL A 147 -6.52 -5.08 -0.35
C VAL A 147 -6.96 -4.34 0.90
N ILE A 148 -8.08 -4.74 1.49
CA ILE A 148 -8.55 -4.23 2.78
C ILE A 148 -7.77 -4.94 3.88
N LEU A 149 -7.28 -4.17 4.84
CA LEU A 149 -6.49 -4.65 5.98
C LEU A 149 -7.25 -4.40 7.27
N GLU A 150 -7.26 -5.39 8.15
CA GLU A 150 -7.67 -5.18 9.53
C GLU A 150 -6.65 -4.29 10.25
N GLN A 151 -7.14 -3.42 11.13
CA GLN A 151 -6.29 -2.68 12.07
C GLN A 151 -5.54 -3.67 12.97
N GLY A 152 -4.36 -3.30 13.41
CA GLY A 152 -3.55 -4.16 14.28
C GLY A 152 -2.53 -4.98 13.52
N ASN A 153 -2.48 -6.29 13.77
CA ASN A 153 -1.42 -7.16 13.23
C ASN A 153 -1.38 -7.19 11.70
N ALA A 154 -2.54 -7.22 11.02
CA ALA A 154 -2.56 -7.24 9.57
C ALA A 154 -2.01 -5.95 8.94
N LEU A 155 -2.30 -4.79 9.55
CA LEU A 155 -1.72 -3.51 9.14
C LEU A 155 -0.21 -3.49 9.39
N TRP A 156 0.24 -3.90 10.58
CA TRP A 156 1.64 -3.96 10.96
C TRP A 156 2.45 -4.85 10.04
N ASP A 157 1.95 -6.04 9.78
CA ASP A 157 2.58 -7.02 8.89
C ASP A 157 2.61 -6.54 7.44
N CYS A 158 1.55 -5.84 6.99
CA CYS A 158 1.53 -5.27 5.66
C CYS A 158 2.52 -4.12 5.50
N LEU A 159 2.66 -3.23 6.49
CA LEU A 159 3.69 -2.19 6.50
C LEU A 159 5.08 -2.81 6.40
N THR A 160 5.35 -3.81 7.24
CA THR A 160 6.60 -4.57 7.20
C THR A 160 6.83 -5.22 5.83
N TYR A 161 5.81 -5.90 5.28
CA TYR A 161 5.88 -6.51 3.95
C TYR A 161 6.23 -5.48 2.88
N VAL A 162 5.60 -4.30 2.91
CA VAL A 162 5.79 -3.26 1.90
C VAL A 162 7.20 -2.67 1.98
N GLU A 163 7.67 -2.30 3.16
CA GLU A 163 9.02 -1.73 3.33
C GLU A 163 10.15 -2.74 3.07
N MET A 164 9.89 -4.04 3.26
CA MET A 164 10.84 -5.12 2.97
C MET A 164 10.88 -5.54 1.48
N ASN A 165 10.02 -5.00 0.61
CA ASN A 165 10.03 -5.38 -0.81
C ASN A 165 11.39 -5.19 -1.50
N PRO A 166 12.13 -4.09 -1.28
CA PRO A 166 13.44 -3.91 -1.91
C PRO A 166 14.49 -4.94 -1.45
N VAL A 167 14.47 -5.32 -0.17
CA VAL A 167 15.35 -6.37 0.38
C VAL A 167 15.03 -7.71 -0.25
N ARG A 168 13.74 -8.09 -0.30
CA ARG A 168 13.29 -9.34 -0.94
C ARG A 168 13.57 -9.41 -2.42
N ALA A 169 13.63 -8.26 -3.09
CA ALA A 169 14.02 -8.17 -4.50
C ALA A 169 15.53 -8.17 -4.72
N GLY A 170 16.35 -8.27 -3.66
CA GLY A 170 17.80 -8.24 -3.73
C GLY A 170 18.38 -6.91 -4.20
N LEU A 171 17.62 -5.81 -4.07
CA LEU A 171 18.09 -4.48 -4.50
C LEU A 171 18.95 -3.80 -3.45
N VAL A 172 18.74 -4.11 -2.18
CA VAL A 172 19.44 -3.57 -1.02
C VAL A 172 19.49 -4.64 0.08
N GLU A 173 20.45 -4.50 1.00
CA GLU A 173 20.57 -5.41 2.15
C GLU A 173 19.67 -5.01 3.31
N SER A 174 19.36 -3.73 3.44
CA SER A 174 18.51 -3.19 4.50
C SER A 174 17.44 -2.24 3.90
N PRO A 175 16.23 -2.20 4.45
CA PRO A 175 15.18 -1.30 3.95
C PRO A 175 15.56 0.19 4.06
N GLU A 176 16.46 0.56 4.99
CA GLU A 176 17.01 1.90 5.12
C GLU A 176 17.78 2.36 3.88
N ASP A 177 18.42 1.43 3.15
CA ASP A 177 19.26 1.72 2.01
C ASP A 177 18.45 2.03 0.73
N TYR A 178 17.13 1.80 0.77
CA TYR A 178 16.28 1.99 -0.40
C TYR A 178 15.57 3.35 -0.39
N ARG A 179 16.20 4.37 -0.97
CA ARG A 179 15.72 5.77 -0.98
C ARG A 179 14.33 5.99 -1.61
N PHE A 180 13.79 5.05 -2.37
CA PHE A 180 12.48 5.15 -3.01
C PHE A 180 11.37 4.46 -2.19
N SER A 181 11.61 4.28 -0.91
CA SER A 181 10.64 3.88 0.10
C SER A 181 10.46 4.98 1.15
N THR A 182 9.37 4.91 1.87
CA THR A 182 9.11 5.84 2.99
C THR A 182 10.15 5.64 4.09
N TRP A 183 10.54 4.39 4.35
CA TRP A 183 11.52 4.04 5.37
C TRP A 183 12.93 4.50 5.00
N GLY A 184 13.37 4.25 3.76
CA GLY A 184 14.65 4.74 3.28
C GLY A 184 14.75 6.27 3.27
N ARG A 185 13.63 6.97 3.02
CA ARG A 185 13.55 8.43 3.16
C ARG A 185 13.75 8.88 4.60
N MET A 186 13.13 8.17 5.54
CA MET A 186 13.31 8.45 6.96
C MET A 186 14.78 8.28 7.39
N ALA A 187 15.42 7.21 6.96
CA ALA A 187 16.84 6.98 7.25
C ALA A 187 17.74 8.08 6.68
N GLY A 188 17.49 8.51 5.44
CA GLY A 188 18.29 9.55 4.79
C GLY A 188 18.04 10.98 5.28
N SER A 189 16.82 11.33 5.70
CA SER A 189 16.43 12.68 6.11
C SER A 189 16.19 12.84 7.61
N GLY A 190 16.17 11.77 8.37
CA GLY A 190 15.78 11.76 9.78
C GLY A 190 14.27 11.96 10.04
N THR A 191 13.47 12.11 8.96
CA THR A 191 12.05 12.41 9.07
C THR A 191 11.23 11.50 8.16
N HIS A 192 10.32 10.74 8.76
CA HIS A 192 9.36 9.95 8.01
C HIS A 192 8.33 10.86 7.32
N PRO A 193 8.10 10.75 5.99
CA PRO A 193 7.20 11.66 5.26
C PRO A 193 5.78 11.71 5.80
N PHE A 194 5.33 10.65 6.46
CA PHE A 194 3.99 10.51 7.02
C PHE A 194 4.03 10.18 8.53
N ALA A 195 5.03 10.69 9.26
CA ALA A 195 5.27 10.35 10.67
C ALA A 195 4.02 10.48 11.54
N THR A 196 3.30 11.60 11.45
CA THR A 196 2.10 11.87 12.26
C THR A 196 1.00 10.83 12.00
N HIS A 197 0.76 10.49 10.74
CA HIS A 197 -0.23 9.47 10.40
C HIS A 197 0.23 8.09 10.87
N LEU A 198 1.46 7.71 10.56
CA LEU A 198 2.03 6.43 10.94
C LEU A 198 1.94 6.20 12.45
N VAL A 199 2.43 7.16 13.25
CA VAL A 199 2.43 7.06 14.70
C VAL A 199 1.01 6.93 15.26
N ARG A 200 0.07 7.74 14.79
CA ARG A 200 -1.34 7.67 15.21
C ARG A 200 -1.94 6.28 15.01
N HIS A 201 -1.70 5.67 13.85
CA HIS A 201 -2.24 4.35 13.53
C HIS A 201 -1.49 3.20 14.22
N LEU A 202 -0.18 3.32 14.40
CA LEU A 202 0.61 2.32 15.13
C LEU A 202 0.32 2.35 16.64
N ARG A 203 0.08 3.52 17.26
CA ARG A 203 -0.36 3.59 18.67
C ARG A 203 -1.60 2.76 18.94
N ARG A 204 -2.59 2.84 18.05
CA ARG A 204 -3.80 2.03 18.16
C ARG A 204 -3.52 0.53 18.12
N HIS A 205 -2.48 0.11 17.39
CA HIS A 205 -2.06 -1.30 17.38
C HIS A 205 -1.40 -1.73 18.69
N LEU A 206 -0.58 -0.86 19.28
CA LEU A 206 0.15 -1.14 20.51
C LEU A 206 -0.74 -1.07 21.78
N GLY A 207 -2.02 -0.64 21.63
CA GLY A 207 -2.97 -0.55 22.74
C GLY A 207 -2.51 0.39 23.85
N GLU A 208 -2.85 0.07 25.10
CA GLU A 208 -2.49 0.89 26.27
C GLU A 208 -0.99 1.17 26.39
N GLN A 209 -0.15 0.22 26.02
CA GLN A 209 1.31 0.44 26.01
C GLN A 209 1.71 1.51 25.00
N GLY A 210 1.06 1.54 23.83
CA GLY A 210 1.33 2.52 22.78
C GLY A 210 0.95 3.94 23.17
N GLU A 211 -0.10 4.10 23.98
CA GLU A 211 -0.53 5.42 24.45
C GLU A 211 0.51 6.08 25.37
N ALA A 212 1.21 5.27 26.16
CA ALA A 212 2.26 5.75 27.07
C ALA A 212 3.59 6.05 26.36
N TRP A 213 3.78 5.63 25.09
CA TRP A 213 5.05 5.79 24.38
C TRP A 213 5.15 7.13 23.67
N SER A 214 6.37 7.67 23.60
CA SER A 214 6.65 8.81 22.74
C SER A 214 6.57 8.41 21.27
N ASP A 215 6.32 9.37 20.38
CA ASP A 215 6.28 9.14 18.91
C ASP A 215 7.56 8.48 18.41
N ARG A 216 8.71 8.92 18.93
CA ARG A 216 10.02 8.36 18.61
C ARG A 216 10.10 6.88 18.98
N ARG A 217 9.53 6.47 20.13
CA ARG A 217 9.53 5.08 20.56
C ARG A 217 8.63 4.20 19.66
N VAL A 218 7.47 4.71 19.26
CA VAL A 218 6.56 4.00 18.32
C VAL A 218 7.25 3.73 16.98
N VAL A 219 7.96 4.72 16.45
CA VAL A 219 8.73 4.57 15.21
C VAL A 219 9.91 3.62 15.40
N ALA A 220 10.60 3.69 16.55
CA ALA A 220 11.71 2.81 16.87
C ALA A 220 11.29 1.33 16.96
N GLU A 221 10.08 1.04 17.43
CA GLU A 221 9.55 -0.33 17.46
C GLU A 221 9.35 -0.90 16.05
N LEU A 222 8.84 -0.10 15.11
CA LEU A 222 8.75 -0.50 13.70
C LEU A 222 10.15 -0.71 13.11
N ALA A 223 11.12 0.16 13.43
CA ALA A 223 12.52 0.03 13.03
C ALA A 223 13.11 -1.30 13.50
N ALA A 224 12.95 -1.60 14.78
CA ALA A 224 13.46 -2.83 15.38
C ALA A 224 12.83 -4.08 14.72
N ASN A 225 11.53 -4.02 14.41
CA ASN A 225 10.85 -5.09 13.69
C ASN A 225 11.41 -5.29 12.27
N LEU A 226 11.59 -4.21 11.52
CA LEU A 226 12.17 -4.27 10.17
C LEU A 226 13.60 -4.82 10.19
N ALA A 227 14.45 -4.33 11.12
CA ALA A 227 15.83 -4.80 11.28
C ALA A 227 15.88 -6.29 11.64
N ARG A 228 15.02 -6.75 12.56
CA ARG A 228 14.94 -8.16 12.96
C ARG A 228 14.54 -9.06 11.78
N ILE A 229 13.57 -8.65 10.99
CA ILE A 229 13.14 -9.43 9.82
C ILE A 229 14.22 -9.42 8.74
N ALA A 230 14.87 -8.29 8.49
CA ALA A 230 15.98 -8.22 7.54
C ALA A 230 17.16 -9.10 7.98
N ALA A 231 17.46 -9.18 9.29
CA ALA A 231 18.48 -10.07 9.84
C ALA A 231 18.07 -11.55 9.70
N GLY A 232 16.81 -11.89 9.94
CA GLY A 232 16.28 -13.24 9.78
C GLY A 232 16.24 -13.70 8.30
N GLU A 233 16.03 -12.79 7.37
CA GLU A 233 16.15 -13.08 5.93
C GLU A 233 17.62 -13.24 5.47
N ARG A 234 18.60 -12.84 6.31
CA ARG A 234 20.06 -13.01 6.11
C ARG A 234 20.68 -14.10 6.98
N GLY A 235 19.89 -14.81 7.80
CA GLY A 235 20.39 -15.81 8.76
C GLY A 235 21.13 -16.99 8.13
N GLU A 236 21.92 -17.70 8.95
CA GLU A 236 22.93 -18.69 8.57
C GLU A 236 22.45 -19.87 7.68
N ASP A 237 21.16 -20.08 7.54
CA ASP A 237 20.57 -21.02 6.58
C ASP A 237 20.22 -20.37 5.22
N SER A 238 20.53 -19.11 5.02
CA SER A 238 20.44 -18.43 3.73
C SER A 238 21.73 -18.60 2.94
N GLU A 239 22.05 -19.81 2.53
CA GLU A 239 22.80 -19.97 1.29
C GLU A 239 22.00 -19.28 0.20
N ALA A 240 22.46 -18.09 -0.13
CA ALA A 240 21.98 -17.21 -1.17
C ALA A 240 20.49 -16.79 -1.05
N ILE A 241 20.26 -15.53 -0.73
CA ILE A 241 19.04 -14.85 -1.15
C ILE A 241 19.04 -14.93 -2.68
N PHE A 242 18.45 -15.99 -3.21
CA PHE A 242 18.26 -16.12 -4.64
C PHE A 242 17.40 -14.97 -5.11
N THR A 243 17.85 -14.25 -6.11
CA THR A 243 16.94 -13.40 -6.88
C THR A 243 15.75 -14.28 -7.28
N ALA A 244 14.56 -13.68 -7.42
CA ALA A 244 13.37 -14.45 -7.84
C ALA A 244 13.62 -15.25 -9.13
N GLU A 245 14.60 -14.86 -9.94
CA GLU A 245 15.06 -15.53 -11.15
C GLU A 245 15.93 -16.75 -10.87
N GLU A 246 16.82 -16.70 -9.87
CA GLU A 246 17.65 -17.84 -9.48
C GLU A 246 16.85 -18.92 -8.79
N ALA A 247 15.86 -18.54 -7.95
CA ALA A 247 14.93 -19.50 -7.35
C ALA A 247 14.08 -20.24 -8.40
N VAL A 248 13.78 -19.59 -9.53
CA VAL A 248 13.10 -20.21 -10.67
C VAL A 248 14.04 -21.14 -11.44
N ARG A 249 15.32 -20.78 -11.61
CA ARG A 249 16.33 -21.58 -12.34
C ARG A 249 16.72 -22.87 -11.63
N GLN A 250 16.82 -22.85 -10.31
CA GLN A 250 17.35 -24.00 -9.55
C GLN A 250 16.30 -25.04 -9.19
N GLY A 251 15.01 -24.81 -9.50
CA GLY A 251 13.96 -25.80 -9.23
C GLY A 251 13.83 -26.20 -7.75
N SER A 252 14.45 -25.42 -6.86
CA SER A 252 14.48 -25.68 -5.43
C SER A 252 13.06 -25.71 -4.86
N ARG A 253 12.64 -26.89 -4.39
CA ARG A 253 11.40 -27.12 -3.65
C ARG A 253 11.51 -26.65 -2.19
N ASP A 254 12.44 -25.77 -1.90
CA ASP A 254 12.71 -25.32 -0.56
C ASP A 254 11.48 -24.66 0.09
N ARG A 255 11.18 -25.06 1.32
CA ARG A 255 10.06 -24.54 2.12
C ARG A 255 10.09 -23.01 2.21
N PHE A 256 11.26 -22.41 2.17
CA PHE A 256 11.47 -20.97 2.20
C PHE A 256 10.98 -20.29 0.92
N ALA A 257 11.33 -20.77 -0.27
CA ALA A 257 10.84 -20.25 -1.55
C ALA A 257 9.32 -20.39 -1.68
N VAL A 258 8.74 -21.46 -1.15
CA VAL A 258 7.28 -21.66 -1.07
C VAL A 258 6.64 -20.67 -0.12
N THR A 259 7.26 -20.37 1.01
CA THR A 259 6.77 -19.40 2.00
C THR A 259 6.81 -17.97 1.44
N VAL A 260 7.90 -17.56 0.78
CA VAL A 260 8.04 -16.26 0.14
C VAL A 260 7.03 -16.09 -1.01
N ARG A 261 6.84 -17.09 -1.89
CA ARG A 261 5.83 -17.06 -2.95
C ARG A 261 4.40 -17.00 -2.39
N ARG A 262 4.11 -17.73 -1.31
CA ARG A 262 2.81 -17.68 -0.63
C ARG A 262 2.57 -16.32 0.02
N ARG A 263 3.57 -15.70 0.64
CA ARG A 263 3.49 -14.37 1.25
C ARG A 263 3.24 -13.27 0.22
N VAL A 264 3.95 -13.26 -0.90
CA VAL A 264 3.72 -12.26 -1.97
C VAL A 264 2.30 -12.35 -2.51
N ARG A 265 1.80 -13.55 -2.84
CA ARG A 265 0.42 -13.72 -3.31
C ARG A 265 -0.62 -13.38 -2.25
N TYR A 266 -0.30 -13.55 -0.98
CA TYR A 266 -1.17 -13.23 0.13
C TYR A 266 -1.47 -11.74 0.16
N TRP A 267 -0.44 -10.89 0.18
CA TRP A 267 -0.57 -9.44 0.24
C TRP A 267 -1.03 -8.78 -1.07
N THR A 268 -0.86 -9.43 -2.19
CA THR A 268 -1.18 -8.88 -3.51
C THR A 268 -2.44 -9.47 -4.14
N ALA A 269 -2.86 -10.66 -3.76
CA ALA A 269 -4.04 -11.34 -4.31
C ALA A 269 -5.18 -11.49 -3.29
N GLY A 270 -4.95 -11.18 -2.02
CA GLY A 270 -6.00 -11.06 -1.01
C GLY A 270 -6.93 -9.90 -1.34
N VAL A 271 -8.21 -10.05 -1.04
CA VAL A 271 -9.19 -8.95 -1.16
C VAL A 271 -9.36 -8.27 0.19
N VAL A 272 -9.34 -9.08 1.25
CA VAL A 272 -9.43 -8.68 2.66
C VAL A 272 -8.43 -9.53 3.42
N ILE A 273 -7.69 -8.93 4.33
CA ILE A 273 -6.68 -9.59 5.18
C ILE A 273 -6.89 -9.17 6.62
N GLY A 274 -6.91 -10.14 7.54
CA GLY A 274 -7.08 -9.91 8.96
C GLY A 274 -7.38 -11.19 9.73
N SER A 275 -7.97 -11.04 10.91
CA SER A 275 -8.55 -12.15 11.67
C SER A 275 -9.65 -12.85 10.87
N GLU A 276 -9.94 -14.09 11.21
CA GLU A 276 -11.01 -14.84 10.53
C GLU A 276 -12.35 -14.12 10.64
N THR A 277 -12.67 -13.58 11.81
CA THR A 277 -13.89 -12.82 12.08
C THR A 277 -13.99 -11.61 11.17
N PHE A 278 -12.98 -10.76 11.15
CA PHE A 278 -12.94 -9.56 10.31
C PHE A 278 -13.09 -9.90 8.82
N VAL A 279 -12.35 -10.90 8.34
CA VAL A 279 -12.40 -11.31 6.93
C VAL A 279 -13.80 -11.79 6.56
N ARG A 280 -14.47 -12.55 7.42
CA ARG A 280 -15.84 -13.03 7.18
C ARG A 280 -16.87 -11.92 7.21
N GLU A 281 -16.79 -10.99 8.16
CA GLU A 281 -17.70 -9.83 8.26
C GLU A 281 -17.59 -8.92 7.04
N VAL A 282 -16.36 -8.53 6.68
CA VAL A 282 -16.13 -7.69 5.50
C VAL A 282 -16.58 -8.41 4.23
N ALA A 283 -16.26 -9.69 4.08
CA ALA A 283 -16.69 -10.48 2.93
C ALA A 283 -18.22 -10.63 2.85
N ALA A 284 -18.90 -10.81 3.98
CA ALA A 284 -20.37 -10.86 4.02
C ALA A 284 -20.99 -9.54 3.57
N THR A 285 -20.44 -8.41 4.00
CA THR A 285 -20.89 -7.08 3.59
C THR A 285 -20.68 -6.83 2.08
N LEU A 286 -19.54 -7.29 1.54
CA LEU A 286 -19.16 -7.01 0.16
C LEU A 286 -19.75 -7.96 -0.87
N PHE A 287 -19.96 -9.22 -0.50
CA PHE A 287 -20.30 -10.30 -1.44
C PHE A 287 -21.63 -11.03 -1.09
N GLY A 288 -22.28 -10.64 0.01
CA GLY A 288 -23.47 -11.29 0.54
C GLY A 288 -23.15 -12.49 1.45
N GLY A 289 -23.84 -12.58 2.60
CA GLY A 289 -23.51 -13.50 3.69
C GLY A 289 -23.44 -14.99 3.31
N ALA A 290 -24.34 -15.49 2.46
CA ALA A 290 -24.37 -16.89 2.04
C ALA A 290 -23.13 -17.33 1.23
N ARG A 291 -22.55 -16.42 0.44
CA ARG A 291 -21.32 -16.69 -0.35
C ARG A 291 -20.05 -16.57 0.48
N ALA A 292 -20.05 -15.73 1.49
CA ALA A 292 -18.89 -15.49 2.36
C ALA A 292 -18.71 -16.58 3.40
N GLY A 293 -19.83 -17.13 3.96
CA GLY A 293 -19.80 -18.09 5.07
C GLY A 293 -19.16 -19.43 4.73
N ASN A 294 -19.35 -19.92 3.50
CA ASN A 294 -18.91 -21.26 3.09
C ASN A 294 -17.53 -21.29 2.41
N LYS A 295 -16.87 -20.15 2.28
CA LYS A 295 -15.58 -20.09 1.60
C LYS A 295 -14.43 -20.46 2.54
N ARG A 296 -13.58 -21.41 2.09
CA ARG A 296 -12.30 -21.68 2.77
C ARG A 296 -11.37 -20.50 2.62
N LEU A 297 -11.02 -19.85 3.74
CA LEU A 297 -10.06 -18.75 3.77
C LEU A 297 -8.64 -19.27 3.57
N ALA A 298 -7.80 -18.45 2.92
CA ALA A 298 -6.37 -18.73 2.90
C ALA A 298 -5.80 -18.34 4.27
N LYS A 299 -5.21 -19.30 4.99
CA LYS A 299 -4.51 -19.07 6.26
C LYS A 299 -3.04 -18.78 5.99
N GLY A 300 -2.52 -17.74 6.62
CA GLY A 300 -1.10 -17.40 6.68
C GLY A 300 -0.65 -17.25 8.11
N GLU A 301 0.63 -17.16 8.32
CA GLU A 301 1.24 -16.77 9.59
C GLU A 301 1.85 -15.39 9.43
N SER A 302 1.61 -14.51 10.39
CA SER A 302 2.27 -13.22 10.45
C SER A 302 3.74 -13.41 10.88
N PRO A 303 4.64 -12.46 10.63
CA PRO A 303 5.98 -12.47 11.19
C PRO A 303 6.00 -12.56 12.72
N GLY A 304 4.92 -12.18 13.39
CA GLY A 304 4.68 -12.32 14.82
C GLY A 304 4.10 -13.66 15.25
N GLY A 305 3.94 -14.64 14.35
CA GLY A 305 3.42 -15.99 14.66
C GLY A 305 1.91 -16.08 14.84
N LEU A 306 1.17 -14.97 14.66
CA LEU A 306 -0.29 -14.97 14.77
C LEU A 306 -0.95 -15.41 13.45
N PRO A 307 -2.05 -16.17 13.50
CA PRO A 307 -2.76 -16.58 12.30
C PRO A 307 -3.45 -15.38 11.66
N VAL A 308 -3.19 -15.19 10.37
CA VAL A 308 -3.82 -14.16 9.55
C VAL A 308 -4.53 -14.84 8.38
N PHE A 309 -5.73 -14.38 8.07
CA PHE A 309 -6.60 -14.96 7.05
C PHE A 309 -6.76 -14.00 5.88
N ALA A 310 -6.94 -14.53 4.68
CA ALA A 310 -7.21 -13.76 3.49
C ALA A 310 -8.43 -14.29 2.72
N TYR A 311 -9.29 -13.36 2.30
CA TYR A 311 -10.35 -13.64 1.35
C TYR A 311 -9.82 -13.47 -0.06
N ARG A 312 -9.52 -14.57 -0.75
CA ARG A 312 -9.08 -14.53 -2.15
C ARG A 312 -10.27 -14.38 -3.08
N ARG A 313 -10.14 -13.53 -4.11
CA ARG A 313 -11.09 -13.51 -5.22
C ARG A 313 -11.20 -14.90 -5.84
N LEU A 314 -12.41 -15.38 -6.02
CA LEU A 314 -12.68 -16.38 -7.04
C LEU A 314 -12.52 -15.67 -8.38
N ASP A 315 -11.53 -16.07 -9.16
CA ASP A 315 -11.40 -15.61 -10.53
C ASP A 315 -12.59 -16.20 -11.31
N PRO A 316 -13.51 -15.37 -11.84
CA PRO A 316 -14.67 -15.92 -12.57
C PRO A 316 -14.30 -16.51 -13.93
N GLY A 317 -13.00 -16.49 -14.29
CA GLY A 317 -12.50 -16.94 -15.59
C GLY A 317 -11.78 -18.29 -15.61
N LEU A 318 -11.56 -18.92 -14.45
CA LEU A 318 -11.06 -20.30 -14.41
C LEU A 318 -12.25 -21.26 -14.24
N ARG A 319 -12.91 -21.56 -15.33
CA ARG A 319 -13.67 -22.79 -15.55
C ARG A 319 -12.75 -23.80 -16.21
#